data_70951787c462a70a547f6b31a56b675f
#
_entry.id   70951787c462a70a547f6b31a56b675f
#
_cell.length_a   1.000
_cell.length_b   1.000
_cell.length_c   1.000
_cell.angle_alpha   90.00
_cell.angle_beta   90.00
_cell.angle_gamma   90.00
#
_symmetry.space_group_name_H-M   'P 1'
#
loop_
_entity.id
_entity.type
_entity.pdbx_description
1 polymer ?
#
loop_
_entity_poly.entity_id
_entity_poly.type
_entity_poly.pdbx_seq_one_letter_code
_entity_poly.pdbx_strand_id
1 'polypeptide(L)'
;VSTLGLLASAAGLTYVFRKYERLPRVELTGVLDEAPESGEPQNYLIVGIDSAANLPGNDTVRIGRDPTLRSDTIMILRTDPASGRAALLSLPRDLYVRHADGTNARINLAIQRGGAPLLIRTIDENFAIPIHHYVQVDFASFRGLVDAIDGVPVPIPLPARDTESGLDIAEGGCHTLDPTEALAYVRSRHYQQEVDGEWVQDLRSDIGRIDRQQDFIRRALGRAIDRGARNPGTLDQLIDVALDGITVDGELTADDIFDLGTEFRSFNPDSLATYAVEGTPDMVGEAQILRLVEGPETEAILSIFRGSDIAGIEPEGVRLIVRNGTGTPSEGAEAAEALRGAGFIANVSGDEPGAGAEGTVVRHPPGQEAAADLIARWLVGDARLEQVEGAEGIEVITGTDWQGVRSEAPPSTSTTTATTLPEATTTTSPTAPDDGVPSDGSEPDDETTTSVDLATLEC
;
A
#
# COMPACT_ATOMS: atom_id res chain seq x y z
N VAL A 1 16.43 18.74 42.69
CA VAL A 1 15.78 17.66 41.87
C VAL A 1 15.71 18.08 40.41
N SER A 2 15.47 19.37 40.11
CA SER A 2 15.32 19.87 38.73
C SER A 2 16.60 19.92 37.87
N THR A 3 17.75 20.20 38.48
CA THR A 3 19.03 20.28 37.74
C THR A 3 19.58 18.92 37.32
N LEU A 4 19.36 17.87 38.11
CA LEU A 4 19.76 16.49 37.77
C LEU A 4 18.90 15.94 36.62
N GLY A 5 17.61 16.29 36.58
CA GLY A 5 16.69 15.93 35.52
C GLY A 5 17.06 16.59 34.17
N LEU A 6 17.42 17.87 34.21
CA LEU A 6 17.87 18.60 33.01
C LEU A 6 19.20 18.05 32.47
N LEU A 7 20.17 17.71 33.36
CA LEU A 7 21.44 17.11 32.98
C LEU A 7 21.25 15.69 32.39
N ALA A 8 20.36 14.90 32.93
CA ALA A 8 20.05 13.56 32.42
C ALA A 8 19.34 13.64 31.03
N SER A 9 18.44 14.62 30.86
CA SER A 9 17.76 14.85 29.55
C SER A 9 18.75 15.35 28.50
N ALA A 10 19.66 16.28 28.86
CA ALA A 10 20.68 16.77 27.96
C ALA A 10 21.71 15.67 27.59
N ALA A 11 22.09 14.82 28.54
CA ALA A 11 22.99 13.69 28.29
C ALA A 11 22.31 12.64 27.36
N GLY A 12 21.02 12.36 27.56
CA GLY A 12 20.22 11.47 26.71
C GLY A 12 20.13 11.99 25.28
N LEU A 13 19.79 13.26 25.10
CA LEU A 13 19.75 13.90 23.79
C LEU A 13 21.14 13.86 23.11
N THR A 14 22.22 14.26 23.82
CA THR A 14 23.59 14.22 23.28
C THR A 14 23.97 12.78 22.85
N TYR A 15 23.51 11.78 23.55
CA TYR A 15 23.80 10.37 23.24
C TYR A 15 23.08 9.96 21.92
N VAL A 16 21.79 10.29 21.77
CA VAL A 16 21.03 10.02 20.54
C VAL A 16 21.63 10.75 19.35
N PHE A 17 21.99 12.04 19.51
CA PHE A 17 22.66 12.82 18.46
C PHE A 17 23.97 12.18 18.00
N ARG A 18 24.84 11.77 18.95
CA ARG A 18 26.11 11.10 18.61
C ARG A 18 25.92 9.73 17.92
N LYS A 19 24.84 9.04 18.23
CA LYS A 19 24.48 7.79 17.55
C LYS A 19 24.08 8.06 16.12
N TYR A 20 23.21 9.04 15.92
CA TYR A 20 22.75 9.45 14.62
C TYR A 20 23.88 9.89 13.66
N GLU A 21 24.88 10.62 14.17
CA GLU A 21 26.07 11.00 13.40
C GLU A 21 26.86 9.79 12.84
N ARG A 22 26.60 8.57 13.30
CA ARG A 22 27.25 7.34 12.83
C ARG A 22 26.51 6.64 11.70
N LEU A 23 25.31 7.08 11.36
CA LEU A 23 24.57 6.51 10.22
C LEU A 23 25.41 6.62 8.94
N PRO A 24 25.50 5.56 8.15
CA PRO A 24 26.05 5.65 6.81
C PRO A 24 25.33 6.73 6.00
N ARG A 25 26.10 7.61 5.36
CA ARG A 25 25.55 8.74 4.61
C ARG A 25 25.97 8.69 3.17
N VAL A 26 25.07 9.13 2.29
CA VAL A 26 25.34 9.37 0.89
C VAL A 26 25.27 10.87 0.60
N GLU A 27 26.28 11.39 -0.09
CA GLU A 27 26.31 12.79 -0.50
C GLU A 27 25.38 13.02 -1.69
N LEU A 28 24.34 13.83 -1.45
CA LEU A 28 23.31 14.18 -2.44
C LEU A 28 23.15 15.69 -2.61
N THR A 29 24.13 16.46 -2.17
CA THR A 29 24.14 17.93 -2.26
C THR A 29 23.89 18.38 -3.72
N GLY A 30 22.88 19.20 -3.93
CA GLY A 30 22.45 19.68 -5.25
C GLY A 30 21.75 18.63 -6.11
N VAL A 31 21.30 17.53 -5.49
CA VAL A 31 20.46 16.48 -6.11
C VAL A 31 19.09 16.46 -5.45
N LEU A 32 19.05 16.63 -4.13
CA LEU A 32 17.80 16.77 -3.37
C LEU A 32 17.22 18.17 -3.57
N ASP A 33 15.91 18.26 -3.47
CA ASP A 33 15.23 19.54 -3.34
C ASP A 33 15.44 20.12 -1.95
N GLU A 34 15.36 21.45 -1.83
CA GLU A 34 15.49 22.13 -0.54
C GLU A 34 14.37 21.64 0.40
N ALA A 35 14.79 21.11 1.56
CA ALA A 35 13.82 20.64 2.54
C ALA A 35 13.02 21.84 3.08
N PRO A 36 11.68 21.72 3.14
CA PRO A 36 10.83 22.73 3.74
C PRO A 36 11.15 22.95 5.23
N GLU A 37 10.62 24.02 5.81
CA GLU A 37 10.76 24.26 7.25
C GLU A 37 10.13 23.10 8.07
N SER A 38 10.64 22.91 9.31
CA SER A 38 10.09 21.88 10.23
C SER A 38 8.57 22.09 10.41
N GLY A 39 7.81 21.01 10.29
CA GLY A 39 6.35 21.04 10.36
C GLY A 39 5.64 21.22 9.01
N GLU A 40 6.37 21.46 7.92
CA GLU A 40 5.82 21.47 6.57
C GLU A 40 5.88 20.09 5.90
N PRO A 41 5.04 19.82 4.88
CA PRO A 41 5.02 18.53 4.20
C PRO A 41 6.32 18.22 3.48
N GLN A 42 6.86 17.01 3.69
CA GLN A 42 8.14 16.55 3.13
C GLN A 42 8.02 15.20 2.43
N ASN A 43 8.84 14.97 1.41
CA ASN A 43 8.94 13.70 0.68
C ASN A 43 10.26 13.00 0.99
N TYR A 44 10.17 11.76 1.44
CA TYR A 44 11.29 10.85 1.72
C TYR A 44 11.31 9.74 0.67
N LEU A 45 12.36 9.66 -0.14
CA LEU A 45 12.54 8.55 -1.07
C LEU A 45 13.14 7.35 -0.32
N ILE A 46 12.35 6.30 -0.18
CA ILE A 46 12.74 5.04 0.48
C ILE A 46 13.08 4.01 -0.59
N VAL A 47 14.31 3.52 -0.57
CA VAL A 47 14.81 2.54 -1.55
C VAL A 47 15.24 1.26 -0.85
N GLY A 48 14.54 0.17 -1.14
CA GLY A 48 14.96 -1.17 -0.75
C GLY A 48 15.94 -1.74 -1.76
N ILE A 49 17.19 -1.98 -1.34
CA ILE A 49 18.21 -2.57 -2.21
C ILE A 49 18.35 -4.06 -1.98
N ASP A 50 18.47 -4.80 -3.08
CA ASP A 50 18.79 -6.24 -3.07
C ASP A 50 20.28 -6.43 -2.78
N SER A 51 20.72 -6.02 -1.57
CA SER A 51 22.07 -6.26 -1.09
C SER A 51 22.07 -7.29 0.02
N ALA A 52 22.74 -8.39 -0.25
CA ALA A 52 23.02 -9.43 0.74
C ALA A 52 24.44 -9.28 1.34
N ALA A 53 25.11 -8.14 1.12
CA ALA A 53 26.50 -7.95 1.51
C ALA A 53 26.71 -8.07 3.04
N ASN A 54 25.73 -7.56 3.81
CA ASN A 54 25.78 -7.55 5.27
C ASN A 54 25.12 -8.80 5.92
N LEU A 55 24.61 -9.73 5.11
CA LEU A 55 24.08 -11.00 5.61
C LEU A 55 25.21 -12.01 5.86
N PRO A 56 25.05 -12.95 6.81
CA PRO A 56 25.99 -14.07 7.04
C PRO A 56 26.29 -14.84 5.75
N GLY A 57 27.53 -15.34 5.60
CA GLY A 57 27.96 -16.02 4.37
C GLY A 57 27.18 -17.30 4.02
N ASN A 58 26.52 -17.91 5.01
CA ASN A 58 25.66 -19.08 4.87
C ASN A 58 24.18 -18.74 4.77
N ASP A 59 23.81 -17.47 4.66
CA ASP A 59 22.43 -17.05 4.51
C ASP A 59 21.85 -17.49 3.17
N THR A 60 20.68 -18.10 3.19
CA THR A 60 20.01 -18.65 1.98
C THR A 60 19.68 -17.55 0.96
N VAL A 61 19.42 -16.33 1.43
CA VAL A 61 19.18 -15.18 0.56
C VAL A 61 20.44 -14.75 -0.21
N ARG A 62 21.63 -15.04 0.32
CA ARG A 62 22.92 -14.70 -0.30
C ARG A 62 23.36 -15.70 -1.38
N ILE A 63 22.92 -16.94 -1.29
CA ILE A 63 23.39 -18.04 -2.16
C ILE A 63 22.85 -17.83 -3.60
N GLY A 64 23.76 -17.81 -4.58
CA GLY A 64 23.42 -17.74 -6.01
C GLY A 64 23.02 -16.36 -6.53
N ARG A 65 23.17 -15.28 -5.74
CA ARG A 65 22.86 -13.92 -6.18
C ARG A 65 24.00 -13.23 -6.90
N ASP A 66 23.61 -12.50 -7.94
CA ASP A 66 24.48 -11.55 -8.63
C ASP A 66 24.79 -10.37 -7.65
N PRO A 67 26.06 -9.99 -7.47
CA PRO A 67 26.44 -8.87 -6.59
C PRO A 67 26.01 -7.49 -7.11
N THR A 68 25.36 -7.41 -8.27
CA THR A 68 24.86 -6.12 -8.80
C THR A 68 23.72 -5.57 -7.94
N LEU A 69 23.91 -4.34 -7.46
CA LEU A 69 22.89 -3.62 -6.72
C LEU A 69 21.65 -3.39 -7.59
N ARG A 70 20.50 -3.81 -7.08
CA ARG A 70 19.19 -3.52 -7.70
C ARG A 70 18.28 -2.97 -6.63
N SER A 71 17.46 -1.99 -6.99
CA SER A 71 16.33 -1.59 -6.14
C SER A 71 15.11 -2.42 -6.51
N ASP A 72 14.68 -3.26 -5.58
CA ASP A 72 13.44 -4.02 -5.75
C ASP A 72 12.22 -3.27 -5.20
N THR A 73 12.45 -2.25 -4.38
CA THR A 73 11.43 -1.39 -3.79
C THR A 73 11.83 0.06 -3.97
N ILE A 74 10.94 0.87 -4.53
CA ILE A 74 11.08 2.31 -4.68
C ILE A 74 9.79 2.93 -4.19
N MET A 75 9.84 3.63 -3.07
CA MET A 75 8.67 4.25 -2.45
C MET A 75 8.97 5.70 -2.09
N ILE A 76 7.95 6.55 -2.14
CA ILE A 76 8.02 7.92 -1.67
C ILE A 76 7.04 8.05 -0.52
N LEU A 77 7.55 8.32 0.67
CA LEU A 77 6.75 8.66 1.85
C LEU A 77 6.60 10.17 1.90
N ARG A 78 5.39 10.67 1.80
CA ARG A 78 5.05 12.05 2.08
C ARG A 78 4.51 12.15 3.49
N THR A 79 5.06 13.06 4.26
CA THR A 79 4.58 13.40 5.60
C THR A 79 3.98 14.81 5.57
N ASP A 80 2.90 15.00 6.29
CA ASP A 80 2.28 16.29 6.55
C ASP A 80 2.04 16.41 8.06
N PRO A 81 3.02 16.94 8.80
CA PRO A 81 2.94 17.05 10.24
C PRO A 81 1.80 17.95 10.71
N ALA A 82 1.49 19.02 9.98
CA ALA A 82 0.44 19.97 10.35
C ALA A 82 -0.95 19.33 10.39
N SER A 83 -1.22 18.38 9.47
CA SER A 83 -2.47 17.61 9.45
C SER A 83 -2.37 16.27 10.19
N GLY A 84 -1.17 15.85 10.59
CA GLY A 84 -0.90 14.52 11.15
C GLY A 84 -1.14 13.38 10.16
N ARG A 85 -1.03 13.64 8.85
CA ARG A 85 -1.27 12.69 7.76
C ARG A 85 0.03 12.25 7.11
N ALA A 86 0.00 11.05 6.53
CA ALA A 86 1.07 10.54 5.70
C ALA A 86 0.52 9.76 4.50
N ALA A 87 1.28 9.78 3.41
CA ALA A 87 0.98 9.05 2.20
C ALA A 87 2.21 8.30 1.69
N LEU A 88 2.03 7.10 1.17
CA LEU A 88 3.07 6.26 0.63
C LEU A 88 2.78 5.94 -0.84
N LEU A 89 3.65 6.38 -1.74
CA LEU A 89 3.59 6.05 -3.17
C LEU A 89 4.60 4.95 -3.49
N SER A 90 4.14 3.88 -4.10
CA SER A 90 5.00 2.84 -4.66
C SER A 90 5.21 3.07 -6.15
N LEU A 91 6.46 3.10 -6.60
CA LEU A 91 6.84 3.11 -8.00
C LEU A 91 7.25 1.68 -8.42
N PRO A 92 6.51 1.03 -9.34
CA PRO A 92 6.87 -0.30 -9.81
C PRO A 92 8.29 -0.31 -10.38
N ARG A 93 9.13 -1.23 -9.93
CA ARG A 93 10.55 -1.31 -10.31
C ARG A 93 10.80 -1.50 -11.80
N ASP A 94 9.86 -2.15 -12.49
CA ASP A 94 9.94 -2.44 -13.92
C ASP A 94 9.30 -1.34 -14.79
N LEU A 95 8.92 -0.21 -14.19
CA LEU A 95 8.40 0.96 -14.90
C LEU A 95 9.45 1.51 -15.88
N TYR A 96 9.07 1.58 -17.16
CA TYR A 96 9.96 2.02 -18.23
C TYR A 96 9.91 3.53 -18.37
N VAL A 97 11.00 4.18 -18.01
CA VAL A 97 11.10 5.63 -17.94
C VAL A 97 12.37 6.12 -18.67
N ARG A 98 12.41 7.40 -18.97
CA ARG A 98 13.62 8.05 -19.41
C ARG A 98 14.47 8.42 -18.20
N HIS A 99 15.66 7.84 -18.09
CA HIS A 99 16.61 8.21 -17.04
C HIS A 99 17.22 9.60 -17.32
N ALA A 100 17.61 10.30 -16.25
CA ALA A 100 18.24 11.62 -16.34
C ALA A 100 19.60 11.61 -17.08
N ASP A 101 20.19 10.45 -17.34
CA ASP A 101 21.34 10.26 -18.22
C ASP A 101 20.98 10.20 -19.72
N GLY A 102 19.69 10.36 -20.05
CA GLY A 102 19.14 10.31 -21.40
C GLY A 102 18.82 8.92 -21.92
N THR A 103 19.06 7.84 -21.15
CA THR A 103 18.74 6.47 -21.56
C THR A 103 17.32 6.10 -21.17
N ASN A 104 16.66 5.23 -21.95
CA ASN A 104 15.37 4.66 -21.60
C ASN A 104 15.58 3.26 -21.01
N ALA A 105 15.08 3.01 -19.80
CA ALA A 105 15.20 1.72 -19.14
C ALA A 105 14.16 1.58 -18.00
N ARG A 106 14.13 0.41 -17.37
CA ARG A 106 13.37 0.22 -16.13
C ARG A 106 13.93 1.11 -15.02
N ILE A 107 13.06 1.74 -14.23
CA ILE A 107 13.43 2.72 -13.20
C ILE A 107 14.44 2.16 -12.18
N ASN A 108 14.33 0.87 -11.83
CA ASN A 108 15.24 0.23 -10.88
C ASN A 108 16.70 0.16 -11.35
N LEU A 109 16.95 0.29 -12.66
CA LEU A 109 18.30 0.30 -13.20
C LEU A 109 19.02 1.64 -12.97
N ALA A 110 18.30 2.69 -12.59
CA ALA A 110 18.92 3.97 -12.25
C ALA A 110 19.89 3.83 -11.08
N ILE A 111 19.48 3.07 -10.03
CA ILE A 111 20.34 2.85 -8.86
C ILE A 111 21.64 2.11 -9.24
N GLN A 112 21.55 1.14 -10.15
CA GLN A 112 22.70 0.38 -10.62
C GLN A 112 23.67 1.20 -11.47
N ARG A 113 23.14 2.13 -12.28
CA ARG A 113 23.91 2.92 -13.25
C ARG A 113 24.56 4.15 -12.65
N GLY A 114 23.84 4.87 -11.81
CA GLY A 114 24.30 6.15 -11.29
C GLY A 114 23.95 6.38 -9.81
N GLY A 115 23.54 5.32 -9.09
CA GLY A 115 23.22 5.41 -7.67
C GLY A 115 21.98 6.25 -7.38
N ALA A 116 21.85 6.68 -6.13
CA ALA A 116 20.76 7.54 -5.67
C ALA A 116 20.63 8.84 -6.50
N PRO A 117 21.72 9.53 -6.89
CA PRO A 117 21.60 10.75 -7.69
C PRO A 117 20.88 10.56 -9.03
N LEU A 118 21.13 9.45 -9.72
CA LEU A 118 20.45 9.20 -11.00
C LEU A 118 18.98 8.83 -10.78
N LEU A 119 18.67 8.06 -9.75
CA LEU A 119 17.29 7.68 -9.44
C LEU A 119 16.46 8.92 -9.07
N ILE A 120 16.96 9.79 -8.18
CA ILE A 120 16.25 11.00 -7.74
C ILE A 120 15.95 11.91 -8.93
N ARG A 121 16.97 12.23 -9.76
CA ARG A 121 16.76 13.06 -10.96
C ARG A 121 15.80 12.39 -11.96
N THR A 122 15.83 11.06 -12.07
CA THR A 122 14.90 10.32 -12.93
C THR A 122 13.47 10.44 -12.43
N ILE A 123 13.25 10.42 -11.11
CA ILE A 123 11.93 10.65 -10.50
C ILE A 123 11.46 12.07 -10.77
N ASP A 124 12.32 13.07 -10.55
CA ASP A 124 12.00 14.46 -10.81
C ASP A 124 11.65 14.70 -12.28
N GLU A 125 12.49 14.27 -13.25
CA GLU A 125 12.26 14.47 -14.69
C GLU A 125 11.00 13.79 -15.23
N ASN A 126 10.57 12.63 -14.66
CA ASN A 126 9.40 11.90 -15.16
C ASN A 126 8.10 12.22 -14.42
N PHE A 127 8.19 12.55 -13.13
CA PHE A 127 7.02 12.72 -12.28
C PHE A 127 6.91 14.09 -11.64
N ALA A 128 7.95 14.95 -11.74
CA ALA A 128 8.04 16.26 -11.09
C ALA A 128 7.73 16.19 -9.58
N ILE A 129 8.16 15.12 -8.90
CA ILE A 129 7.99 14.94 -7.46
C ILE A 129 9.29 15.41 -6.78
N PRO A 130 9.25 16.47 -5.95
CA PRO A 130 10.41 16.90 -5.19
C PRO A 130 10.80 15.84 -4.16
N ILE A 131 12.08 15.55 -4.04
CA ILE A 131 12.63 14.61 -3.05
C ILE A 131 13.51 15.38 -2.08
N HIS A 132 13.07 15.48 -0.82
CA HIS A 132 13.76 16.25 0.21
C HIS A 132 14.77 15.38 0.97
N HIS A 133 14.46 14.09 1.18
CA HIS A 133 15.31 13.15 1.89
C HIS A 133 15.40 11.80 1.19
N TYR A 134 16.51 11.09 1.42
CA TYR A 134 16.77 9.76 0.88
C TYR A 134 17.09 8.76 1.99
N VAL A 135 16.42 7.61 1.96
CA VAL A 135 16.62 6.50 2.90
C VAL A 135 16.79 5.21 2.12
N GLN A 136 17.91 4.53 2.31
CA GLN A 136 18.20 3.25 1.69
C GLN A 136 18.23 2.14 2.74
N VAL A 137 17.54 1.05 2.49
CA VAL A 137 17.42 -0.10 3.40
C VAL A 137 17.89 -1.35 2.68
N ASP A 138 18.84 -2.09 3.27
CA ASP A 138 19.26 -3.39 2.80
C ASP A 138 18.52 -4.54 3.53
N PHE A 139 18.75 -5.79 3.14
CA PHE A 139 18.09 -6.93 3.74
C PHE A 139 18.45 -7.16 5.21
N ALA A 140 19.70 -6.86 5.60
CA ALA A 140 20.14 -7.04 6.98
C ALA A 140 19.42 -6.04 7.89
N SER A 141 19.34 -4.78 7.46
CA SER A 141 18.62 -3.73 8.18
C SER A 141 17.13 -4.00 8.26
N PHE A 142 16.51 -4.43 7.15
CA PHE A 142 15.09 -4.81 7.16
C PHE A 142 14.82 -5.89 8.21
N ARG A 143 15.63 -6.96 8.23
CA ARG A 143 15.49 -8.02 9.24
C ARG A 143 15.72 -7.51 10.65
N GLY A 144 16.71 -6.66 10.84
CA GLY A 144 16.97 -6.05 12.14
C GLY A 144 15.82 -5.18 12.64
N LEU A 145 15.18 -4.39 11.76
CA LEU A 145 14.01 -3.60 12.13
C LEU A 145 12.83 -4.49 12.55
N VAL A 146 12.58 -5.58 11.81
CA VAL A 146 11.53 -6.56 12.16
C VAL A 146 11.83 -7.24 13.50
N ASP A 147 13.09 -7.60 13.75
CA ASP A 147 13.53 -8.20 15.02
C ASP A 147 13.33 -7.24 16.21
N ALA A 148 13.67 -5.96 16.02
CA ALA A 148 13.55 -4.94 17.07
C ALA A 148 12.10 -4.67 17.53
N ILE A 149 11.12 -5.02 16.71
CA ILE A 149 9.69 -4.93 17.04
C ILE A 149 9.05 -6.29 17.37
N ASP A 150 9.85 -7.34 17.55
CA ASP A 150 9.43 -8.73 17.80
C ASP A 150 8.44 -9.25 16.74
N GLY A 151 8.78 -9.08 15.47
CA GLY A 151 8.00 -9.54 14.33
C GLY A 151 6.78 -8.68 14.01
N VAL A 152 6.17 -8.95 12.87
CA VAL A 152 4.99 -8.20 12.37
C VAL A 152 3.80 -9.14 12.21
N PRO A 153 2.65 -8.86 12.85
CA PRO A 153 1.44 -9.67 12.69
C PRO A 153 0.81 -9.41 11.32
N VAL A 154 0.64 -10.46 10.53
CA VAL A 154 0.06 -10.42 9.18
C VAL A 154 -1.02 -11.49 9.05
N PRO A 155 -2.24 -11.17 8.59
CA PRO A 155 -3.25 -12.17 8.27
C PRO A 155 -2.92 -12.83 6.94
N ILE A 156 -2.72 -14.14 6.98
CA ILE A 156 -2.49 -14.99 5.81
C ILE A 156 -3.60 -16.05 5.85
N PRO A 157 -4.73 -15.81 5.18
CA PRO A 157 -5.96 -16.58 5.40
C PRO A 157 -5.85 -18.06 5.02
N LEU A 158 -4.97 -18.39 4.09
CA LEU A 158 -4.73 -19.74 3.60
C LEU A 158 -3.24 -20.06 3.64
N PRO A 159 -2.83 -21.35 3.68
CA PRO A 159 -1.44 -21.71 3.49
C PRO A 159 -0.84 -21.00 2.28
N ALA A 160 0.36 -20.45 2.44
CA ALA A 160 0.97 -19.60 1.43
C ALA A 160 2.44 -19.95 1.21
N ARG A 161 2.91 -19.90 -0.04
CA ARG A 161 4.30 -20.14 -0.37
C ARG A 161 4.80 -19.32 -1.55
N ASP A 162 6.09 -19.15 -1.61
CA ASP A 162 6.82 -18.69 -2.79
C ASP A 162 8.24 -19.24 -2.73
N THR A 163 8.55 -20.20 -3.58
CA THR A 163 9.86 -20.89 -3.59
C THR A 163 11.02 -19.98 -3.98
N GLU A 164 10.76 -18.86 -4.70
CA GLU A 164 11.81 -17.92 -5.10
C GLU A 164 12.16 -16.94 -3.99
N SER A 165 11.18 -16.50 -3.22
CA SER A 165 11.40 -15.64 -2.05
C SER A 165 11.78 -16.42 -0.80
N GLY A 166 11.43 -17.72 -0.74
CA GLY A 166 11.60 -18.59 0.40
C GLY A 166 10.46 -18.49 1.42
N LEU A 167 9.30 -17.95 1.03
CA LEU A 167 8.10 -17.94 1.86
C LEU A 167 7.51 -19.35 1.95
N ASP A 168 7.17 -19.80 3.17
CA ASP A 168 6.52 -21.09 3.42
C ASP A 168 5.69 -20.99 4.70
N ILE A 169 4.40 -20.75 4.56
CA ILE A 169 3.42 -20.66 5.65
C ILE A 169 2.46 -21.83 5.51
N ALA A 170 2.61 -22.81 6.41
CA ALA A 170 1.93 -24.10 6.31
C ALA A 170 0.44 -24.07 6.68
N GLU A 171 0.00 -23.09 7.46
CA GLU A 171 -1.38 -22.98 7.94
C GLU A 171 -1.92 -21.58 7.68
N GLY A 172 -3.22 -21.47 7.40
CA GLY A 172 -3.88 -20.17 7.32
C GLY A 172 -4.11 -19.57 8.71
N GLY A 173 -4.12 -18.24 8.83
CA GLY A 173 -4.39 -17.56 10.10
C GLY A 173 -3.66 -16.24 10.26
N CYS A 174 -3.60 -15.78 11.51
CA CYS A 174 -2.79 -14.63 11.90
C CYS A 174 -1.37 -15.10 12.29
N HIS A 175 -0.36 -14.64 11.54
CA HIS A 175 1.03 -15.01 11.75
C HIS A 175 1.85 -13.81 12.17
N THR A 176 2.61 -13.94 13.26
CA THR A 176 3.66 -12.95 13.55
C THR A 176 4.90 -13.37 12.78
N LEU A 177 5.11 -12.74 11.62
CA LEU A 177 6.24 -13.04 10.76
C LEU A 177 7.55 -12.67 11.44
N ASP A 178 8.46 -13.62 11.51
CA ASP A 178 9.82 -13.38 11.97
C ASP A 178 10.63 -12.60 10.90
N PRO A 179 11.86 -12.14 11.20
CA PRO A 179 12.68 -11.39 10.23
C PRO A 179 12.90 -12.08 8.89
N THR A 180 12.95 -13.41 8.86
CA THR A 180 13.18 -14.19 7.64
C THR A 180 11.90 -14.35 6.84
N GLU A 181 10.81 -14.71 7.50
CA GLU A 181 9.48 -14.82 6.92
C GLU A 181 8.98 -13.48 6.38
N ALA A 182 9.17 -12.40 7.16
CA ALA A 182 8.84 -11.05 6.76
C ALA A 182 9.58 -10.64 5.48
N LEU A 183 10.89 -10.87 5.41
CA LEU A 183 11.67 -10.57 4.21
C LEU A 183 11.21 -11.42 3.01
N ALA A 184 10.90 -12.71 3.22
CA ALA A 184 10.36 -13.57 2.19
C ALA A 184 8.98 -13.09 1.69
N TYR A 185 8.11 -12.68 2.61
CA TYR A 185 6.75 -12.18 2.33
C TYR A 185 6.77 -10.90 1.48
N VAL A 186 7.53 -9.88 1.88
CA VAL A 186 7.58 -8.59 1.14
C VAL A 186 8.33 -8.69 -0.19
N ARG A 187 9.07 -9.78 -0.43
CA ARG A 187 9.79 -10.05 -1.69
C ARG A 187 9.03 -11.00 -2.62
N SER A 188 7.97 -11.65 -2.13
CA SER A 188 7.23 -12.67 -2.89
C SER A 188 6.59 -12.08 -4.15
N ARG A 189 6.87 -12.67 -5.30
CA ARG A 189 6.31 -12.32 -6.62
C ARG A 189 5.57 -13.49 -7.27
N HIS A 190 5.88 -14.70 -6.83
CA HIS A 190 5.23 -15.93 -7.23
C HIS A 190 4.42 -16.50 -6.06
N TYR A 191 3.73 -15.58 -5.38
CA TYR A 191 2.90 -15.90 -4.23
C TYR A 191 1.80 -16.88 -4.62
N GLN A 192 1.73 -18.00 -3.91
CA GLN A 192 0.74 -19.05 -4.09
C GLN A 192 -0.02 -19.26 -2.79
N GLN A 193 -1.30 -19.57 -2.89
CA GLN A 193 -2.14 -19.99 -1.77
C GLN A 193 -2.71 -21.38 -2.06
N GLU A 194 -2.90 -22.19 -1.03
CA GLU A 194 -3.57 -23.47 -1.15
C GLU A 194 -5.09 -23.29 -1.08
N VAL A 195 -5.76 -23.51 -2.19
CA VAL A 195 -7.22 -23.43 -2.32
C VAL A 195 -7.72 -24.83 -2.70
N ASP A 196 -8.59 -25.44 -1.89
CA ASP A 196 -9.14 -26.78 -2.11
C ASP A 196 -8.06 -27.86 -2.35
N GLY A 197 -6.91 -27.75 -1.68
CA GLY A 197 -5.78 -28.67 -1.79
C GLY A 197 -4.89 -28.45 -3.02
N GLU A 198 -5.12 -27.42 -3.81
CA GLU A 198 -4.29 -27.04 -4.95
C GLU A 198 -3.60 -25.68 -4.75
N TRP A 199 -2.35 -25.57 -5.21
CA TRP A 199 -1.60 -24.32 -5.13
C TRP A 199 -1.94 -23.38 -6.28
N VAL A 200 -2.63 -22.28 -5.97
CA VAL A 200 -3.06 -21.26 -6.93
C VAL A 200 -2.14 -20.03 -6.81
N GLN A 201 -1.57 -19.63 -7.93
CA GLN A 201 -0.68 -18.47 -7.98
C GLN A 201 -1.47 -17.16 -8.05
N ASP A 202 -1.04 -16.15 -7.30
CA ASP A 202 -1.48 -14.75 -7.46
C ASP A 202 -0.95 -14.20 -8.79
N LEU A 203 -1.84 -14.04 -9.75
CA LEU A 203 -1.49 -13.57 -11.10
C LEU A 203 -1.09 -12.09 -11.14
N ARG A 204 -1.35 -11.33 -10.06
CA ARG A 204 -0.97 -9.91 -9.98
C ARG A 204 0.55 -9.70 -9.83
N SER A 205 1.31 -10.76 -9.54
CA SER A 205 2.78 -10.78 -9.54
C SER A 205 3.40 -9.56 -8.81
N ASP A 206 3.93 -8.59 -9.55
CA ASP A 206 4.60 -7.41 -8.97
C ASP A 206 3.62 -6.46 -8.27
N ILE A 207 2.41 -6.30 -8.77
CA ILE A 207 1.35 -5.51 -8.14
C ILE A 207 0.96 -6.13 -6.79
N GLY A 208 0.71 -7.45 -6.76
CA GLY A 208 0.43 -8.15 -5.51
C GLY A 208 1.57 -8.04 -4.49
N ARG A 209 2.83 -7.93 -4.95
CA ARG A 209 3.96 -7.64 -4.07
C ARG A 209 3.89 -6.23 -3.50
N ILE A 210 3.56 -5.22 -4.29
CA ILE A 210 3.40 -3.83 -3.84
C ILE A 210 2.32 -3.76 -2.75
N ASP A 211 1.17 -4.39 -2.96
CA ASP A 211 0.09 -4.43 -1.97
C ASP A 211 0.56 -5.05 -0.65
N ARG A 212 1.27 -6.19 -0.72
CA ARG A 212 1.84 -6.84 0.47
C ARG A 212 2.88 -5.97 1.18
N GLN A 213 3.70 -5.23 0.44
CA GLN A 213 4.67 -4.30 1.00
C GLN A 213 3.99 -3.14 1.74
N GLN A 214 2.95 -2.56 1.16
CA GLN A 214 2.22 -1.45 1.75
C GLN A 214 1.47 -1.88 3.02
N ASP A 215 0.76 -3.02 2.98
CA ASP A 215 0.10 -3.58 4.15
C ASP A 215 1.11 -3.94 5.25
N PHE A 216 2.24 -4.54 4.88
CA PHE A 216 3.30 -4.87 5.82
C PHE A 216 3.87 -3.61 6.51
N ILE A 217 4.13 -2.53 5.77
CA ILE A 217 4.64 -1.26 6.33
C ILE A 217 3.63 -0.69 7.34
N ARG A 218 2.34 -0.68 7.01
CA ARG A 218 1.29 -0.21 7.92
C ARG A 218 1.28 -1.01 9.22
N ARG A 219 1.31 -2.34 9.12
CA ARG A 219 1.34 -3.25 10.28
C ARG A 219 2.63 -3.14 11.09
N ALA A 220 3.78 -3.04 10.42
CA ALA A 220 5.06 -2.84 11.07
C ALA A 220 5.10 -1.52 11.86
N LEU A 221 4.54 -0.46 11.30
CA LEU A 221 4.41 0.83 11.98
C LEU A 221 3.49 0.73 13.21
N GLY A 222 2.32 0.08 13.09
CA GLY A 222 1.42 -0.22 14.21
C GLY A 222 2.15 -1.02 15.29
N ARG A 223 2.82 -2.09 14.90
CA ARG A 223 3.58 -2.93 15.81
C ARG A 223 4.70 -2.18 16.53
N ALA A 224 5.44 -1.32 15.82
CA ALA A 224 6.48 -0.48 16.43
C ALA A 224 5.91 0.47 17.48
N ILE A 225 4.75 1.07 17.21
CA ILE A 225 4.04 1.94 18.14
C ILE A 225 3.58 1.15 19.38
N ASP A 226 2.98 -0.02 19.22
CA ASP A 226 2.52 -0.89 20.29
C ASP A 226 3.66 -1.37 21.18
N ARG A 227 4.82 -1.64 20.58
CA ARG A 227 6.05 -1.98 21.30
C ARG A 227 6.72 -0.79 21.97
N GLY A 228 6.14 0.38 21.84
CA GLY A 228 6.59 1.59 22.52
C GLY A 228 7.68 2.34 21.77
N ALA A 229 7.67 2.34 20.43
CA ALA A 229 8.56 3.17 19.62
C ALA A 229 8.44 4.66 19.97
N ARG A 230 7.33 5.06 20.61
CA ARG A 230 7.13 6.39 21.20
C ARG A 230 7.90 6.59 22.51
N ASN A 231 8.49 5.53 23.08
CA ASN A 231 9.30 5.59 24.30
C ASN A 231 10.80 5.72 23.92
N PRO A 232 11.57 6.58 24.61
CA PRO A 232 12.98 6.79 24.29
C PRO A 232 13.85 5.52 24.25
N GLY A 233 13.55 4.54 25.11
CA GLY A 233 14.33 3.29 25.18
C GLY A 233 14.12 2.36 23.98
N THR A 234 12.89 2.22 23.50
CA THR A 234 12.57 1.41 22.30
C THR A 234 13.05 2.13 21.04
N LEU A 235 12.87 3.46 20.98
CA LEU A 235 13.40 4.26 19.88
C LEU A 235 14.93 4.14 19.78
N ASP A 236 15.64 4.13 20.91
CA ASP A 236 17.09 3.92 20.95
C ASP A 236 17.51 2.56 20.36
N GLN A 237 16.76 1.49 20.64
CA GLN A 237 17.00 0.16 20.06
C GLN A 237 16.74 0.14 18.54
N LEU A 238 15.69 0.79 18.08
CA LEU A 238 15.38 0.91 16.65
C LEU A 238 16.49 1.71 15.92
N ILE A 239 17.00 2.77 16.54
CA ILE A 239 18.13 3.55 16.03
C ILE A 239 19.41 2.68 15.97
N ASP A 240 19.67 1.85 16.97
CA ASP A 240 20.84 0.95 16.95
C ASP A 240 20.82 0.00 15.76
N VAL A 241 19.68 -0.57 15.49
CA VAL A 241 19.48 -1.44 14.32
C VAL A 241 19.64 -0.67 13.01
N ALA A 242 19.10 0.55 12.95
CA ALA A 242 19.22 1.42 11.78
C ALA A 242 20.70 1.74 11.47
N LEU A 243 21.54 1.90 12.49
CA LEU A 243 22.98 2.21 12.35
C LEU A 243 23.77 1.15 11.55
N ASP A 244 23.34 -0.09 11.56
CA ASP A 244 24.09 -1.21 10.96
C ASP A 244 23.85 -1.40 9.46
N GLY A 245 22.88 -0.68 8.84
CA GLY A 245 22.62 -0.90 7.42
C GLY A 245 21.60 0.01 6.74
N ILE A 246 21.06 1.00 7.43
CA ILE A 246 20.33 2.10 6.79
C ILE A 246 21.32 3.15 6.36
N THR A 247 21.22 3.57 5.09
CA THR A 247 21.99 4.72 4.58
C THR A 247 21.03 5.88 4.37
N VAL A 248 21.36 7.05 4.88
CA VAL A 248 20.58 8.28 4.72
C VAL A 248 21.34 9.32 3.91
N ASP A 249 20.65 10.35 3.43
CA ASP A 249 21.31 11.51 2.83
C ASP A 249 22.12 12.31 3.87
N GLY A 250 23.00 13.16 3.36
CA GLY A 250 23.86 14.01 4.21
C GLY A 250 23.12 15.17 4.87
N GLU A 251 21.95 15.55 4.36
CA GLU A 251 21.19 16.72 4.80
C GLU A 251 20.15 16.37 5.88
N LEU A 252 19.69 15.10 5.95
CA LEU A 252 18.82 14.64 7.02
C LEU A 252 19.54 14.74 8.36
N THR A 253 19.04 15.51 9.29
CA THR A 253 19.64 15.74 10.60
C THR A 253 18.98 14.90 11.71
N ALA A 254 19.62 14.84 12.88
CA ALA A 254 19.00 14.20 14.05
C ALA A 254 17.80 14.99 14.56
N ASP A 255 17.82 16.31 14.38
CA ASP A 255 16.69 17.19 14.75
C ASP A 255 15.47 16.88 13.87
N ASP A 256 15.64 16.69 12.55
CA ASP A 256 14.56 16.33 11.64
C ASP A 256 13.87 15.01 12.04
N ILE A 257 14.66 14.00 12.41
CA ILE A 257 14.12 12.71 12.88
C ILE A 257 13.41 12.85 14.23
N PHE A 258 13.94 13.67 15.12
CA PHE A 258 13.32 13.92 16.42
C PHE A 258 12.01 14.70 16.26
N ASP A 259 11.98 15.70 15.39
CA ASP A 259 10.81 16.49 15.08
C ASP A 259 9.75 15.61 14.43
N LEU A 260 10.11 14.83 13.43
CA LEU A 260 9.23 13.83 12.80
C LEU A 260 8.63 12.88 13.86
N GLY A 261 9.47 12.31 14.73
CA GLY A 261 8.98 11.41 15.80
C GLY A 261 8.09 12.11 16.83
N THR A 262 8.24 13.43 17.01
CA THR A 262 7.41 14.23 17.92
C THR A 262 6.08 14.60 17.27
N GLU A 263 6.09 15.01 16.03
CA GLU A 263 4.93 15.41 15.24
C GLU A 263 4.00 14.19 15.00
N PHE A 264 4.57 13.03 14.74
CA PHE A 264 3.81 11.79 14.53
C PHE A 264 3.52 10.99 15.82
N ARG A 265 3.64 11.60 17.01
CA ARG A 265 3.29 10.91 18.28
C ARG A 265 1.85 10.41 18.34
N SER A 266 0.94 11.11 17.71
CA SER A 266 -0.49 10.77 17.65
C SER A 266 -0.90 10.12 16.32
N PHE A 267 0.05 9.88 15.41
CA PHE A 267 -0.24 9.30 14.11
C PHE A 267 -0.86 7.90 14.28
N ASN A 268 -1.97 7.67 13.57
CA ASN A 268 -2.61 6.37 13.47
C ASN A 268 -2.10 5.66 12.21
N PRO A 269 -1.41 4.51 12.31
CA PRO A 269 -0.93 3.76 11.14
C PRO A 269 -2.02 3.38 10.15
N ASP A 270 -3.26 3.19 10.60
CA ASP A 270 -4.39 2.87 9.73
C ASP A 270 -4.80 4.04 8.84
N SER A 271 -4.38 5.26 9.19
CA SER A 271 -4.59 6.46 8.37
C SER A 271 -3.49 6.68 7.32
N LEU A 272 -2.50 5.78 7.22
CA LEU A 272 -1.50 5.85 6.15
C LEU A 272 -2.17 5.59 4.80
N ALA A 273 -2.30 6.63 3.98
CA ALA A 273 -2.78 6.51 2.63
C ALA A 273 -1.71 5.82 1.75
N THR A 274 -2.10 4.80 0.99
CA THR A 274 -1.15 4.07 0.14
C THR A 274 -1.58 4.13 -1.32
N TYR A 275 -0.63 4.44 -2.19
CA TYR A 275 -0.83 4.62 -3.62
C TYR A 275 0.23 3.83 -4.41
N ALA A 276 -0.11 3.43 -5.63
CA ALA A 276 0.84 2.94 -6.61
C ALA A 276 0.52 3.55 -7.97
N VAL A 277 1.53 3.91 -8.75
CA VAL A 277 1.28 4.25 -10.15
C VAL A 277 1.03 2.97 -10.94
N GLU A 278 0.01 3.00 -11.79
CA GLU A 278 -0.32 1.86 -12.63
C GLU A 278 0.61 1.74 -13.84
N GLY A 279 0.88 0.50 -14.24
CA GLY A 279 1.69 0.21 -15.41
C GLY A 279 1.08 -0.91 -16.27
N THR A 280 0.94 -0.66 -17.55
CA THR A 280 0.54 -1.69 -18.52
C THR A 280 1.75 -2.53 -18.92
N PRO A 281 1.69 -3.87 -18.83
CA PRO A 281 2.75 -4.76 -19.28
C PRO A 281 3.07 -4.57 -20.76
N ASP A 282 4.36 -4.48 -21.10
CA ASP A 282 4.88 -4.35 -22.46
C ASP A 282 6.27 -5.00 -22.56
N MET A 283 6.83 -5.06 -23.77
CA MET A 283 8.14 -5.63 -24.06
C MET A 283 9.03 -4.63 -24.80
N VAL A 284 10.26 -4.48 -24.33
CA VAL A 284 11.31 -3.77 -25.08
C VAL A 284 12.45 -4.75 -25.35
N GLY A 285 12.55 -5.22 -26.60
CA GLY A 285 13.41 -6.35 -26.92
C GLY A 285 12.94 -7.61 -26.19
N GLU A 286 13.81 -8.22 -25.39
CA GLU A 286 13.50 -9.37 -24.54
C GLU A 286 13.10 -8.98 -23.11
N ALA A 287 13.15 -7.70 -22.76
CA ALA A 287 12.88 -7.23 -21.43
C ALA A 287 11.38 -6.96 -21.23
N GLN A 288 10.81 -7.60 -20.21
CA GLN A 288 9.48 -7.24 -19.70
C GLN A 288 9.57 -5.89 -18.98
N ILE A 289 8.64 -4.99 -19.29
CA ILE A 289 8.55 -3.66 -18.73
C ILE A 289 7.10 -3.32 -18.37
N LEU A 290 6.92 -2.25 -17.62
CA LEU A 290 5.63 -1.61 -17.39
C LEU A 290 5.66 -0.22 -18.03
N ARG A 291 4.63 0.12 -18.80
CA ARG A 291 4.42 1.50 -19.27
C ARG A 291 3.45 2.20 -18.34
N LEU A 292 3.82 3.38 -17.89
CA LEU A 292 2.94 4.20 -17.06
C LEU A 292 1.58 4.38 -17.77
N VAL A 293 0.52 4.12 -17.02
CA VAL A 293 -0.84 4.48 -17.43
C VAL A 293 -1.01 5.96 -17.13
N GLU A 294 -0.98 6.78 -18.18
CA GLU A 294 -1.24 8.21 -18.06
C GLU A 294 -2.74 8.46 -18.00
N GLY A 295 -3.17 9.34 -17.09
CA GLY A 295 -4.58 9.68 -16.94
C GLY A 295 -4.87 10.51 -15.70
N PRO A 296 -6.13 10.92 -15.54
CA PRO A 296 -6.55 11.77 -14.41
C PRO A 296 -6.24 11.15 -13.04
N GLU A 297 -6.37 9.85 -12.91
CA GLU A 297 -6.10 9.12 -11.68
C GLU A 297 -4.61 9.16 -11.32
N THR A 298 -3.74 8.79 -12.26
CA THR A 298 -2.29 8.88 -12.07
C THR A 298 -1.88 10.31 -11.73
N GLU A 299 -2.45 11.30 -12.43
CA GLU A 299 -2.15 12.71 -12.19
C GLU A 299 -2.64 13.15 -10.80
N ALA A 300 -3.80 12.71 -10.35
CA ALA A 300 -4.32 12.97 -9.02
C ALA A 300 -3.38 12.39 -7.94
N ILE A 301 -2.93 11.15 -8.10
CA ILE A 301 -1.95 10.52 -7.20
C ILE A 301 -0.64 11.33 -7.18
N LEU A 302 -0.08 11.63 -8.34
CA LEU A 302 1.20 12.35 -8.44
C LEU A 302 1.09 13.76 -7.86
N SER A 303 -0.06 14.43 -8.00
CA SER A 303 -0.29 15.77 -7.46
C SER A 303 -0.14 15.82 -5.94
N ILE A 304 -0.55 14.76 -5.22
CA ILE A 304 -0.36 14.64 -3.77
C ILE A 304 1.14 14.78 -3.44
N PHE A 305 2.00 14.06 -4.16
CA PHE A 305 3.45 14.03 -3.90
C PHE A 305 4.19 15.25 -4.46
N ARG A 306 3.53 16.05 -5.31
CA ARG A 306 4.04 17.34 -5.81
C ARG A 306 3.70 18.53 -4.92
N GLY A 307 2.95 18.31 -3.84
CA GLY A 307 2.64 19.36 -2.86
C GLY A 307 1.17 19.71 -2.71
N SER A 308 0.27 19.01 -3.41
CA SER A 308 -1.16 19.09 -3.08
C SER A 308 -1.39 18.39 -1.72
N ASP A 309 -2.41 18.85 -1.01
CA ASP A 309 -2.74 18.28 0.29
C ASP A 309 -2.93 16.76 0.21
N ILE A 310 -2.42 16.03 1.21
CA ILE A 310 -2.71 14.60 1.44
C ILE A 310 -4.20 14.42 1.82
N ALA A 311 -4.97 15.47 1.79
CA ALA A 311 -6.40 15.40 1.91
C ALA A 311 -6.87 14.37 0.87
N GLY A 312 -7.11 13.15 1.33
CA GLY A 312 -7.93 12.21 0.59
C GLY A 312 -9.16 13.00 0.14
N ILE A 313 -9.79 12.58 -0.92
CA ILE A 313 -11.03 13.21 -1.36
C ILE A 313 -11.92 13.36 -0.14
N GLU A 314 -12.04 14.60 0.36
CA GLU A 314 -12.91 14.87 1.51
C GLU A 314 -14.35 14.96 0.99
N PRO A 315 -15.35 14.60 1.79
CA PRO A 315 -16.75 14.64 1.39
C PRO A 315 -17.15 15.98 0.74
N GLU A 316 -16.60 17.11 1.21
CA GLU A 316 -16.89 18.46 0.71
C GLU A 316 -16.43 18.70 -0.73
N GLY A 317 -15.48 17.91 -1.21
CA GLY A 317 -14.98 17.94 -2.59
C GLY A 317 -15.78 17.05 -3.54
N VAL A 318 -16.62 16.14 -3.03
CA VAL A 318 -17.31 15.15 -3.84
C VAL A 318 -18.73 15.57 -4.18
N ARG A 319 -19.00 15.66 -5.50
CA ARG A 319 -20.35 15.90 -6.05
C ARG A 319 -20.94 14.58 -6.50
N LEU A 320 -22.19 14.35 -6.11
CA LEU A 320 -22.91 13.13 -6.51
C LEU A 320 -24.39 13.40 -6.72
N ILE A 321 -25.02 12.48 -7.44
CA ILE A 321 -26.47 12.43 -7.65
C ILE A 321 -27.01 11.22 -6.91
N VAL A 322 -28.11 11.38 -6.19
CA VAL A 322 -28.82 10.29 -5.51
C VAL A 322 -30.08 9.96 -6.29
N ARG A 323 -30.24 8.66 -6.61
CA ARG A 323 -31.42 8.09 -7.23
C ARG A 323 -32.10 7.11 -6.30
N ASN A 324 -33.42 7.12 -6.27
CA ASN A 324 -34.20 6.14 -5.54
C ASN A 324 -34.34 4.85 -6.37
N GLY A 325 -33.68 3.79 -5.96
CA GLY A 325 -33.74 2.49 -6.63
C GLY A 325 -34.80 1.53 -6.05
N THR A 326 -35.35 1.82 -4.86
CA THR A 326 -36.36 0.98 -4.21
C THR A 326 -37.81 1.36 -4.59
N GLY A 327 -38.02 2.59 -5.07
CA GLY A 327 -39.36 3.16 -5.28
C GLY A 327 -40.08 3.56 -3.99
N THR A 328 -39.41 3.48 -2.82
CA THR A 328 -39.98 3.97 -1.56
C THR A 328 -40.05 5.50 -1.60
N PRO A 329 -41.23 6.11 -1.37
CA PRO A 329 -41.38 7.56 -1.41
C PRO A 329 -40.39 8.26 -0.46
N SER A 330 -39.76 9.33 -0.94
CA SER A 330 -38.81 10.18 -0.21
C SER A 330 -37.44 9.58 0.09
N GLU A 331 -37.19 8.29 -0.11
CA GLU A 331 -35.91 7.61 0.24
C GLU A 331 -34.70 8.28 -0.42
N GLY A 332 -34.77 8.59 -1.72
CA GLY A 332 -33.68 9.28 -2.40
C GLY A 332 -33.40 10.68 -1.82
N ALA A 333 -34.45 11.38 -1.36
CA ALA A 333 -34.28 12.69 -0.73
C ALA A 333 -33.66 12.58 0.66
N GLU A 334 -34.09 11.60 1.45
CA GLU A 334 -33.53 11.29 2.79
C GLU A 334 -32.07 10.84 2.68
N ALA A 335 -31.75 10.00 1.69
CA ALA A 335 -30.39 9.57 1.42
C ALA A 335 -29.47 10.77 1.02
N ALA A 336 -29.96 11.65 0.17
CA ALA A 336 -29.21 12.85 -0.20
C ALA A 336 -29.01 13.82 0.97
N GLU A 337 -29.99 13.93 1.88
CA GLU A 337 -29.87 14.73 3.08
C GLU A 337 -28.85 14.13 4.05
N ALA A 338 -28.86 12.82 4.25
CA ALA A 338 -27.89 12.12 5.06
C ALA A 338 -26.44 12.29 4.52
N LEU A 339 -26.25 12.16 3.19
CA LEU A 339 -24.95 12.38 2.55
C LEU A 339 -24.49 13.85 2.68
N ARG A 340 -25.40 14.82 2.58
CA ARG A 340 -25.07 16.24 2.85
C ARG A 340 -24.70 16.47 4.32
N GLY A 341 -25.34 15.77 5.24
CA GLY A 341 -24.99 15.77 6.67
C GLY A 341 -23.58 15.25 6.93
N ALA A 342 -23.09 14.34 6.08
CA ALA A 342 -21.72 13.81 6.09
C ALA A 342 -20.71 14.71 5.33
N GLY A 343 -21.13 15.84 4.76
CA GLY A 343 -20.28 16.80 4.05
C GLY A 343 -20.32 16.71 2.53
N PHE A 344 -20.93 15.69 1.93
CA PHE A 344 -20.99 15.54 0.47
C PHE A 344 -21.88 16.58 -0.22
N ILE A 345 -21.58 16.91 -1.48
CA ILE A 345 -22.44 17.74 -2.32
C ILE A 345 -23.42 16.83 -3.07
N ALA A 346 -24.49 16.40 -2.38
CA ALA A 346 -25.45 15.44 -2.91
C ALA A 346 -26.70 16.14 -3.46
N ASN A 347 -27.09 15.80 -4.71
CA ASN A 347 -28.31 16.24 -5.36
C ASN A 347 -29.23 15.05 -5.62
N VAL A 348 -30.55 15.27 -5.64
CA VAL A 348 -31.55 14.25 -5.96
C VAL A 348 -31.92 14.33 -7.44
N SER A 349 -31.96 13.20 -8.12
CA SER A 349 -32.38 13.11 -9.53
C SER A 349 -33.44 12.03 -9.79
N GLY A 350 -34.52 12.09 -9.04
CA GLY A 350 -35.68 11.21 -9.28
C GLY A 350 -35.43 9.71 -9.01
N ASP A 351 -36.30 8.89 -9.60
CA ASP A 351 -36.25 7.43 -9.44
C ASP A 351 -35.39 6.81 -10.56
N GLU A 352 -34.74 5.69 -10.28
CA GLU A 352 -34.04 4.89 -11.28
C GLU A 352 -35.07 4.07 -12.06
N PRO A 353 -35.18 4.17 -13.41
CA PRO A 353 -36.10 3.40 -14.20
C PRO A 353 -35.81 1.89 -14.09
N GLY A 354 -36.76 1.12 -13.60
CA GLY A 354 -36.57 -0.30 -13.31
C GLY A 354 -36.20 -0.58 -11.86
N ALA A 355 -36.51 0.35 -10.97
CA ALA A 355 -36.31 0.26 -9.53
C ALA A 355 -36.72 -1.10 -8.96
N GLY A 356 -35.93 -1.61 -8.08
CA GLY A 356 -35.98 -2.96 -7.52
C GLY A 356 -34.58 -3.48 -7.35
N ALA A 357 -33.58 -2.55 -7.31
CA ALA A 357 -32.20 -2.90 -7.04
C ALA A 357 -32.12 -3.69 -5.74
N GLU A 358 -31.59 -4.90 -5.82
CA GLU A 358 -31.40 -5.77 -4.65
C GLU A 358 -30.36 -5.23 -3.67
N GLY A 359 -29.50 -4.29 -4.11
CA GLY A 359 -28.47 -3.68 -3.31
C GLY A 359 -28.16 -2.23 -3.69
N THR A 360 -27.61 -1.47 -2.75
CA THR A 360 -27.14 -0.10 -2.96
C THR A 360 -25.92 -0.09 -3.89
N VAL A 361 -25.94 0.80 -4.89
CA VAL A 361 -24.88 0.89 -5.90
C VAL A 361 -24.33 2.29 -5.95
N VAL A 362 -22.99 2.41 -6.01
CA VAL A 362 -22.29 3.66 -6.32
C VAL A 362 -21.70 3.53 -7.71
N ARG A 363 -22.31 4.22 -8.69
CA ARG A 363 -21.83 4.29 -10.06
C ARG A 363 -20.88 5.47 -10.22
N HIS A 364 -19.83 5.29 -10.99
CA HIS A 364 -18.84 6.34 -11.24
C HIS A 364 -18.28 6.24 -12.66
N PRO A 365 -17.87 7.37 -13.28
CA PRO A 365 -17.10 7.34 -14.51
C PRO A 365 -15.66 6.89 -14.23
N PRO A 366 -14.90 6.46 -15.27
CA PRO A 366 -13.46 6.25 -15.15
C PRO A 366 -12.75 7.48 -14.54
N GLY A 367 -11.80 7.24 -13.60
CA GLY A 367 -11.02 8.28 -12.93
C GLY A 367 -11.71 8.91 -11.71
N GLN A 368 -12.85 8.38 -11.24
CA GLN A 368 -13.51 8.81 -10.01
C GLN A 368 -13.70 7.65 -9.00
N GLU A 369 -12.92 6.59 -9.14
CA GLU A 369 -12.95 5.40 -8.28
C GLU A 369 -12.74 5.75 -6.82
N ALA A 370 -11.75 6.58 -6.53
CA ALA A 370 -11.42 7.00 -5.16
C ALA A 370 -12.55 7.79 -4.49
N ALA A 371 -13.26 8.62 -5.26
CA ALA A 371 -14.41 9.35 -4.76
C ALA A 371 -15.62 8.43 -4.53
N ALA A 372 -15.81 7.45 -5.42
CA ALA A 372 -16.86 6.44 -5.27
C ALA A 372 -16.60 5.53 -4.07
N ASP A 373 -15.34 5.12 -3.86
CA ASP A 373 -14.92 4.35 -2.69
C ASP A 373 -15.13 5.14 -1.39
N LEU A 374 -14.78 6.43 -1.37
CA LEU A 374 -15.07 7.29 -0.22
C LEU A 374 -16.56 7.29 0.12
N ILE A 375 -17.43 7.46 -0.88
CA ILE A 375 -18.87 7.42 -0.67
C ILE A 375 -19.30 6.07 -0.10
N ALA A 376 -18.86 4.96 -0.73
CA ALA A 376 -19.21 3.61 -0.29
C ALA A 376 -18.82 3.35 1.18
N ARG A 377 -17.66 3.82 1.60
CA ARG A 377 -17.21 3.72 3.01
C ARG A 377 -18.08 4.50 3.99
N TRP A 378 -18.63 5.63 3.55
CA TRP A 378 -19.55 6.42 4.39
C TRP A 378 -20.95 5.80 4.49
N LEU A 379 -21.31 4.89 3.59
CA LEU A 379 -22.60 4.18 3.67
C LEU A 379 -22.59 3.14 4.79
N VAL A 380 -23.74 2.89 5.39
CA VAL A 380 -23.93 1.79 6.33
C VAL A 380 -24.29 0.55 5.52
N GLY A 381 -23.52 -0.51 5.64
CA GLY A 381 -23.64 -1.71 4.82
C GLY A 381 -22.68 -1.70 3.62
N ASP A 382 -22.75 -2.75 2.80
CA ASP A 382 -21.90 -2.91 1.63
C ASP A 382 -22.57 -2.31 0.40
N ALA A 383 -21.97 -1.25 -0.17
CA ALA A 383 -22.40 -0.72 -1.44
C ALA A 383 -21.54 -1.29 -2.57
N ARG A 384 -22.17 -1.71 -3.66
CA ARG A 384 -21.43 -2.18 -4.84
C ARG A 384 -20.93 -1.00 -5.66
N LEU A 385 -19.63 -0.99 -5.97
CA LEU A 385 -19.04 -0.04 -6.91
C LEU A 385 -19.27 -0.53 -8.35
N GLU A 386 -19.68 0.37 -9.24
CA GLU A 386 -19.93 0.07 -10.66
C GLU A 386 -19.34 1.18 -11.53
N GLN A 387 -18.27 0.86 -12.27
CA GLN A 387 -17.71 1.79 -13.25
C GLN A 387 -18.56 1.80 -14.52
N VAL A 388 -18.98 3.00 -14.95
CA VAL A 388 -19.83 3.20 -16.13
C VAL A 388 -19.15 4.19 -17.08
N GLU A 389 -18.74 3.70 -18.26
CA GLU A 389 -18.18 4.56 -19.30
C GLU A 389 -19.23 5.56 -19.80
N GLY A 390 -18.87 6.85 -19.85
CA GLY A 390 -19.73 7.93 -20.28
C GLY A 390 -20.72 8.45 -19.23
N ALA A 391 -20.63 8.00 -17.97
CA ALA A 391 -21.35 8.65 -16.89
C ALA A 391 -20.89 10.10 -16.71
N GLU A 392 -21.84 11.01 -16.46
CA GLU A 392 -21.56 12.45 -16.28
C GLU A 392 -20.97 12.77 -14.88
N GLY A 393 -21.07 11.82 -13.93
CA GLY A 393 -20.61 11.98 -12.55
C GLY A 393 -20.97 10.77 -11.70
N ILE A 394 -20.71 10.89 -10.40
CA ILE A 394 -21.00 9.81 -9.44
C ILE A 394 -22.48 9.78 -9.12
N GLU A 395 -23.07 8.59 -9.15
CA GLU A 395 -24.47 8.34 -8.78
C GLU A 395 -24.54 7.33 -7.64
N VAL A 396 -25.31 7.62 -6.61
CA VAL A 396 -25.71 6.68 -5.56
C VAL A 396 -27.15 6.25 -5.82
N ILE A 397 -27.35 4.95 -6.04
CA ILE A 397 -28.67 4.37 -6.24
C ILE A 397 -29.01 3.56 -5.00
N THR A 398 -30.01 3.99 -4.23
CA THR A 398 -30.43 3.26 -3.02
C THR A 398 -31.05 1.92 -3.39
N GLY A 399 -30.65 0.86 -2.70
CA GLY A 399 -31.19 -0.49 -2.84
C GLY A 399 -32.03 -0.89 -1.63
N THR A 400 -32.61 -2.09 -1.66
CA THR A 400 -33.41 -2.63 -0.54
C THR A 400 -32.60 -2.86 0.73
N ASP A 401 -31.28 -2.84 0.62
CA ASP A 401 -30.29 -2.92 1.71
C ASP A 401 -29.86 -1.54 2.24
N TRP A 402 -30.42 -0.44 1.76
CA TRP A 402 -30.09 0.90 2.24
C TRP A 402 -30.32 1.04 3.75
N GLN A 403 -29.29 1.40 4.50
CA GLN A 403 -29.32 1.56 5.97
C GLN A 403 -28.94 2.97 6.44
N GLY A 404 -28.58 3.86 5.49
CA GLY A 404 -28.20 5.25 5.80
C GLY A 404 -26.71 5.53 5.65
N VAL A 405 -26.27 6.62 6.28
CA VAL A 405 -24.90 7.15 6.22
C VAL A 405 -24.33 7.16 7.65
N ARG A 406 -23.06 6.86 7.79
CA ARG A 406 -22.34 6.85 9.09
C ARG A 406 -22.29 8.27 9.67
N SER A 407 -22.30 8.36 10.99
CA SER A 407 -22.18 9.65 11.72
C SER A 407 -20.74 10.13 11.87
N GLU A 408 -19.76 9.26 11.65
CA GLU A 408 -18.32 9.55 11.75
C GLU A 408 -17.61 8.98 10.54
N ALA A 409 -16.50 9.64 10.14
CA ALA A 409 -15.68 9.16 9.02
C ALA A 409 -15.16 7.75 9.31
N PRO A 410 -15.41 6.79 8.41
CA PRO A 410 -14.86 5.46 8.59
C PRO A 410 -13.33 5.50 8.47
N PRO A 411 -12.62 4.58 9.14
CA PRO A 411 -11.17 4.48 8.97
C PRO A 411 -10.84 4.25 7.48
N SER A 412 -9.75 4.86 7.01
CA SER A 412 -9.28 4.69 5.65
C SER A 412 -8.82 3.24 5.45
N THR A 413 -9.67 2.41 4.86
CA THR A 413 -9.30 1.08 4.40
C THR A 413 -8.98 1.17 2.91
N SER A 414 -7.75 0.83 2.53
CA SER A 414 -7.42 0.64 1.11
C SER A 414 -8.15 -0.60 0.62
N THR A 415 -9.28 -0.41 -0.05
CA THR A 415 -10.00 -1.51 -0.69
C THR A 415 -9.34 -1.77 -2.02
N THR A 416 -8.56 -2.85 -2.10
CA THR A 416 -8.11 -3.40 -3.38
C THR A 416 -9.35 -3.83 -4.15
N THR A 417 -9.70 -3.10 -5.20
CA THR A 417 -10.79 -3.48 -6.11
C THR A 417 -10.42 -4.80 -6.78
N ALA A 418 -11.08 -5.86 -6.37
CA ALA A 418 -10.99 -7.14 -7.07
C ALA A 418 -11.68 -6.96 -8.45
N THR A 419 -10.89 -6.72 -9.48
CA THR A 419 -11.36 -6.77 -10.86
C THR A 419 -11.78 -8.20 -11.15
N THR A 420 -13.09 -8.44 -11.21
CA THR A 420 -13.66 -9.69 -11.68
C THR A 420 -13.29 -9.84 -13.15
N LEU A 421 -12.35 -10.74 -13.45
CA LEU A 421 -12.06 -11.15 -14.83
C LEU A 421 -13.32 -11.72 -15.48
N PRO A 422 -13.61 -11.41 -16.75
CA PRO A 422 -14.71 -12.01 -17.46
C PRO A 422 -14.47 -13.51 -17.58
N GLU A 423 -15.52 -14.26 -17.27
CA GLU A 423 -15.62 -15.71 -17.36
C GLU A 423 -15.17 -16.20 -18.73
N ALA A 424 -14.12 -17.01 -18.78
CA ALA A 424 -13.64 -17.62 -20.01
C ALA A 424 -14.71 -18.53 -20.59
N THR A 425 -15.29 -18.13 -21.73
CA THR A 425 -16.22 -18.91 -22.49
C THR A 425 -15.56 -20.20 -22.96
N THR A 426 -15.89 -21.30 -22.33
CA THR A 426 -15.47 -22.65 -22.74
C THR A 426 -16.16 -23.00 -24.06
N THR A 427 -15.41 -22.98 -25.14
CA THR A 427 -15.87 -23.51 -26.43
C THR A 427 -15.83 -25.02 -26.34
N THR A 428 -17.00 -25.63 -26.22
CA THR A 428 -17.20 -27.09 -26.36
C THR A 428 -17.01 -27.51 -27.79
N SER A 429 -16.11 -28.43 -28.08
CA SER A 429 -16.06 -29.23 -29.29
C SER A 429 -16.70 -30.60 -29.05
N PRO A 430 -17.38 -31.20 -30.07
CA PRO A 430 -18.36 -32.22 -29.85
C PRO A 430 -17.85 -33.67 -29.88
N THR A 431 -18.40 -34.44 -29.00
CA THR A 431 -18.94 -35.82 -29.04
C THR A 431 -18.32 -36.91 -29.92
N ALA A 432 -18.03 -38.03 -29.32
CA ALA A 432 -18.38 -39.36 -29.84
C ALA A 432 -18.68 -40.34 -28.70
N PRO A 433 -19.42 -41.44 -28.89
CA PRO A 433 -20.50 -41.85 -28.01
C PRO A 433 -20.23 -43.07 -27.10
N ASP A 434 -21.02 -43.09 -26.05
CA ASP A 434 -21.73 -44.18 -25.37
C ASP A 434 -21.14 -45.62 -25.35
N ASP A 435 -20.93 -46.10 -24.12
CA ASP A 435 -21.26 -47.50 -23.73
C ASP A 435 -21.47 -47.58 -22.20
N GLY A 436 -22.60 -48.11 -21.84
CA GLY A 436 -23.29 -48.03 -20.59
C GLY A 436 -22.91 -48.99 -19.47
N VAL A 437 -23.67 -48.81 -18.35
CA VAL A 437 -24.11 -49.75 -17.28
C VAL A 437 -23.27 -49.69 -15.97
N PRO A 438 -23.89 -49.95 -14.80
CA PRO A 438 -25.01 -49.31 -14.09
C PRO A 438 -24.65 -48.79 -12.67
N SER A 439 -25.62 -48.10 -12.08
CA SER A 439 -25.76 -47.61 -10.72
C SER A 439 -25.42 -48.59 -9.60
N ASP A 440 -24.68 -48.12 -8.59
CA ASP A 440 -24.97 -48.50 -7.21
C ASP A 440 -24.92 -47.26 -6.32
N GLY A 441 -25.95 -47.14 -5.49
CA GLY A 441 -26.18 -46.00 -4.65
C GLY A 441 -25.41 -46.13 -3.33
N SER A 442 -24.80 -45.06 -2.98
CA SER A 442 -24.52 -44.68 -1.56
C SER A 442 -24.28 -43.18 -1.52
N GLU A 443 -25.18 -42.48 -0.86
CA GLU A 443 -24.97 -41.10 -0.45
C GLU A 443 -23.72 -41.03 0.41
N PRO A 444 -22.85 -40.06 0.22
CA PRO A 444 -21.89 -39.64 1.26
C PRO A 444 -22.44 -38.41 1.97
N ASP A 445 -22.23 -38.50 3.27
CA ASP A 445 -22.52 -37.54 4.30
C ASP A 445 -22.12 -36.09 3.96
N ASP A 446 -22.96 -35.21 4.42
CA ASP A 446 -22.85 -33.76 4.49
C ASP A 446 -21.51 -33.33 5.15
N GLU A 447 -20.45 -33.17 4.37
CA GLU A 447 -19.24 -32.49 4.81
C GLU A 447 -19.49 -30.98 4.79
N THR A 448 -19.69 -30.45 5.98
CA THR A 448 -19.76 -29.03 6.29
C THR A 448 -18.50 -28.33 5.75
N THR A 449 -18.59 -27.78 4.58
CA THR A 449 -17.56 -26.86 4.05
C THR A 449 -17.55 -25.62 4.92
N THR A 450 -16.61 -25.56 5.86
CA THR A 450 -16.37 -24.38 6.68
C THR A 450 -15.73 -23.32 5.79
N SER A 451 -16.54 -22.48 5.18
CA SER A 451 -16.04 -21.25 4.57
C SER A 451 -15.48 -20.37 5.69
N VAL A 452 -14.16 -20.23 5.71
CA VAL A 452 -13.49 -19.26 6.63
C VAL A 452 -13.88 -17.87 6.13
N ASP A 453 -14.67 -17.17 6.94
CA ASP A 453 -15.08 -15.80 6.70
C ASP A 453 -13.85 -14.89 6.80
N LEU A 454 -13.35 -14.42 5.66
CA LEU A 454 -12.14 -13.61 5.51
C LEU A 454 -12.24 -12.24 6.20
N ALA A 455 -13.46 -11.80 6.54
CA ALA A 455 -13.73 -10.51 7.18
C ALA A 455 -13.40 -10.47 8.69
N THR A 456 -13.08 -11.60 9.33
CA THR A 456 -12.92 -11.70 10.80
C THR A 456 -11.51 -11.96 11.30
N LEU A 457 -10.49 -12.02 10.41
CA LEU A 457 -9.10 -12.16 10.82
C LEU A 457 -8.49 -10.80 11.12
N GLU A 458 -8.89 -10.18 12.23
CA GLU A 458 -8.12 -9.09 12.83
C GLU A 458 -6.86 -9.68 13.49
N CYS A 459 -5.71 -9.25 13.03
CA CYS A 459 -4.42 -9.48 13.67
C CYS A 459 -4.10 -8.31 14.60
#